data_818ec706b9794bf237fe500fe25490df
#
_entry.id   818ec706b9794bf237fe500fe25490df
#
_cell.length_a   1.000
_cell.length_b   1.000
_cell.length_c   1.000
_cell.angle_alpha   90.00
_cell.angle_beta   90.00
_cell.angle_gamma   90.00
#
_symmetry.space_group_name_H-M   'P 1'
#
loop_
_entity.id
_entity.type
_entity.pdbx_description
1 polymer ?
#
loop_
_entity_poly.entity_id
_entity_poly.type
_entity_poly.pdbx_seq_one_letter_code
_entity_poly.pdbx_strand_id
1 'polypeptide(L)'
;MSEQILLINAVKDNSDIAAALFLKGKDSLFGRYWGSRVDQQFLHFETCYYQGQEYAIENGIQVFDSGAQGEHKIQRGFAPVYTYSNHWLANEEFSGAVENFLKDEKTHVKEYKKQAEQLLPFKKE
;
A
#
# COMPACT_ATOMS: atom_id res chain seq x y z
N MET A 1 -9.94 2.66 20.12
CA MET A 1 -9.28 2.32 18.84
C MET A 1 -9.91 1.12 18.10
N SER A 2 -10.76 0.32 18.71
CA SER A 2 -11.38 -0.84 18.03
C SER A 2 -12.16 -0.46 16.76
N GLU A 3 -12.85 0.67 16.77
CA GLU A 3 -13.60 1.18 15.60
C GLU A 3 -12.72 1.61 14.42
N GLN A 4 -11.43 1.83 14.67
CA GLN A 4 -10.45 2.26 13.68
C GLN A 4 -9.64 1.09 13.11
N ILE A 5 -9.95 -0.13 13.52
CA ILE A 5 -9.25 -1.34 13.06
C ILE A 5 -10.22 -2.21 12.26
N LEU A 6 -9.78 -2.67 11.10
CA LEU A 6 -10.41 -3.73 10.33
C LEU A 6 -9.44 -4.92 10.29
N LEU A 7 -9.93 -6.09 10.68
CA LEU A 7 -9.21 -7.34 10.55
C LEU A 7 -9.97 -8.25 9.58
N ILE A 8 -9.30 -8.65 8.50
CA ILE A 8 -9.84 -9.61 7.54
C ILE A 8 -9.14 -10.94 7.77
N ASN A 9 -9.91 -11.95 8.16
CA ASN A 9 -9.41 -13.29 8.41
C ASN A 9 -9.76 -14.23 7.26
N ALA A 10 -8.77 -14.98 6.80
CA ALA A 10 -8.98 -16.12 5.92
C ALA A 10 -9.13 -17.38 6.76
N VAL A 11 -10.27 -18.07 6.58
CA VAL A 11 -10.63 -19.27 7.35
C VAL A 11 -10.72 -20.47 6.41
N LYS A 12 -10.13 -21.60 6.82
CA LYS A 12 -10.24 -22.88 6.14
C LYS A 12 -10.46 -23.98 7.18
N ASP A 13 -11.45 -24.84 6.96
CA ASP A 13 -11.78 -25.95 7.85
C ASP A 13 -11.95 -25.51 9.33
N ASN A 14 -12.68 -24.41 9.56
CA ASN A 14 -12.89 -23.75 10.85
C ASN A 14 -11.61 -23.26 11.55
N SER A 15 -10.53 -23.06 10.83
CA SER A 15 -9.26 -22.57 11.38
C SER A 15 -8.81 -21.30 10.64
N ASP A 16 -8.36 -20.30 11.40
CA ASP A 16 -7.74 -19.11 10.82
C ASP A 16 -6.39 -19.48 10.20
N ILE A 17 -6.26 -19.30 8.89
CA ILE A 17 -5.05 -19.61 8.14
C ILE A 17 -4.22 -18.37 7.81
N ALA A 18 -4.86 -17.22 7.73
CA ALA A 18 -4.18 -15.94 7.45
C ALA A 18 -5.03 -14.77 7.93
N ALA A 19 -4.40 -13.60 8.09
CA ALA A 19 -5.10 -12.37 8.41
C ALA A 19 -4.39 -11.15 7.82
N ALA A 20 -5.18 -10.13 7.45
CA ALA A 20 -4.71 -8.80 7.10
C ALA A 20 -5.34 -7.76 8.03
N LEU A 21 -4.50 -6.86 8.55
CA LEU A 21 -4.92 -5.77 9.43
C LEU A 21 -4.85 -4.45 8.68
N PHE A 22 -5.92 -3.69 8.82
CA PHE A 22 -6.06 -2.37 8.23
C PHE A 22 -6.39 -1.34 9.31
N LEU A 23 -5.95 -0.11 9.08
CA LEU A 23 -6.36 1.04 9.87
C LEU A 23 -7.41 1.84 9.09
N LYS A 24 -8.48 2.23 9.75
CA LYS A 24 -9.54 3.04 9.16
C LYS A 24 -9.39 4.50 9.55
N GLY A 25 -9.27 5.37 8.56
CA GLY A 25 -9.48 6.81 8.70
C GLY A 25 -10.94 7.18 8.47
N LYS A 26 -11.22 8.47 8.34
CA LYS A 26 -12.57 8.97 8.04
C LYS A 26 -13.04 8.49 6.66
N ASP A 27 -12.23 8.71 5.63
CA ASP A 27 -12.54 8.41 4.24
C ASP A 27 -11.48 7.49 3.60
N SER A 28 -10.64 6.85 4.42
CA SER A 28 -9.46 6.12 3.96
C SER A 28 -9.29 4.79 4.70
N LEU A 29 -8.82 3.79 3.98
CA LEU A 29 -8.41 2.50 4.50
C LEU A 29 -6.91 2.31 4.24
N PHE A 30 -6.14 1.95 5.27
CA PHE A 30 -4.70 1.77 5.19
C PHE A 30 -4.32 0.32 5.48
N GLY A 31 -3.78 -0.39 4.51
CA GLY A 31 -3.18 -1.71 4.69
C GLY A 31 -1.93 -1.61 5.58
N ARG A 32 -1.87 -2.41 6.66
CA ARG A 32 -0.80 -2.28 7.65
C ARG A 32 0.01 -3.54 7.86
N TYR A 33 -0.64 -4.64 8.18
CA TYR A 33 0.02 -5.91 8.48
C TYR A 33 -0.65 -7.06 7.76
N TRP A 34 0.15 -8.05 7.42
CA TRP A 34 -0.24 -9.32 6.88
C TRP A 34 0.47 -10.45 7.60
N GLY A 35 -0.23 -11.55 7.83
CA GLY A 35 0.35 -12.78 8.33
C GLY A 35 -0.39 -14.01 7.83
N SER A 36 0.34 -15.07 7.55
CA SER A 36 -0.22 -16.37 7.13
C SER A 36 0.50 -17.50 7.82
N ARG A 37 -0.24 -18.57 8.13
CA ARG A 37 0.25 -19.84 8.67
C ARG A 37 0.51 -20.87 7.58
N VAL A 38 0.03 -20.59 6.36
CA VAL A 38 0.11 -21.51 5.22
C VAL A 38 0.65 -20.77 4.00
N ASP A 39 1.34 -21.49 3.14
CA ASP A 39 1.69 -21.01 1.80
C ASP A 39 0.61 -21.48 0.82
N GLN A 40 -0.33 -20.58 0.51
CA GLN A 40 -1.40 -20.84 -0.43
C GLN A 40 -1.42 -19.76 -1.51
N GLN A 41 -1.44 -20.21 -2.75
CA GLN A 41 -1.45 -19.32 -3.91
C GLN A 41 -2.63 -18.34 -3.86
N PHE A 42 -2.35 -17.08 -4.19
CA PHE A 42 -3.31 -15.95 -4.22
C PHE A 42 -3.90 -15.51 -2.88
N LEU A 43 -3.69 -16.25 -1.78
CA LEU A 43 -4.26 -15.92 -0.48
C LEU A 43 -3.90 -14.50 -0.01
N HIS A 44 -2.65 -14.10 -0.23
CA HIS A 44 -2.18 -12.73 0.07
C HIS A 44 -2.98 -11.67 -0.69
N PHE A 45 -3.17 -11.87 -1.99
CA PHE A 45 -3.86 -10.89 -2.83
C PHE A 45 -5.34 -10.78 -2.48
N GLU A 46 -5.98 -11.91 -2.23
CA GLU A 46 -7.36 -11.96 -1.80
C GLU A 46 -7.56 -11.21 -0.49
N THR A 47 -6.80 -11.60 0.54
CA THR A 47 -7.00 -11.08 1.90
C THR A 47 -6.55 -9.61 2.04
N CYS A 48 -5.42 -9.23 1.41
CA CYS A 48 -4.84 -7.88 1.56
C CYS A 48 -5.39 -6.85 0.59
N TYR A 49 -5.87 -7.26 -0.60
CA TYR A 49 -6.27 -6.30 -1.62
C TYR A 49 -7.73 -6.43 -1.99
N TYR A 50 -8.19 -7.57 -2.46
CA TYR A 50 -9.55 -7.70 -2.97
C TYR A 50 -10.60 -7.53 -1.89
N GLN A 51 -10.42 -8.18 -0.74
CA GLN A 51 -11.33 -8.01 0.40
C GLN A 51 -11.29 -6.59 0.98
N GLY A 52 -10.13 -5.94 0.97
CA GLY A 52 -10.01 -4.53 1.37
C GLY A 52 -10.71 -3.59 0.39
N GLN A 53 -10.62 -3.84 -0.93
CA GLN A 53 -11.32 -3.08 -1.96
C GLN A 53 -12.84 -3.25 -1.84
N GLU A 54 -13.31 -4.48 -1.67
CA GLU A 54 -14.74 -4.79 -1.49
C GLU A 54 -15.31 -4.08 -0.26
N TYR A 55 -14.62 -4.20 0.88
CA TYR A 55 -14.97 -3.47 2.09
C TYR A 55 -15.01 -1.95 1.88
N ALA A 56 -14.03 -1.39 1.18
CA ALA A 56 -13.98 0.05 0.90
C ALA A 56 -15.18 0.51 0.06
N ILE A 57 -15.56 -0.27 -0.98
CA ILE A 57 -16.71 0.02 -1.83
C ILE A 57 -18.02 -0.04 -1.02
N GLU A 58 -18.23 -1.11 -0.26
CA GLU A 58 -19.43 -1.32 0.55
C GLU A 58 -19.64 -0.24 1.62
N ASN A 59 -18.53 0.30 2.16
CA ASN A 59 -18.57 1.30 3.24
C ASN A 59 -18.35 2.73 2.75
N GLY A 60 -18.31 2.99 1.43
CA GLY A 60 -18.16 4.32 0.85
C GLY A 60 -16.79 4.97 1.13
N ILE A 61 -15.75 4.17 1.40
CA ILE A 61 -14.38 4.64 1.61
C ILE A 61 -13.81 5.11 0.28
N GLN A 62 -13.30 6.33 0.25
CA GLN A 62 -12.85 6.97 -0.99
C GLN A 62 -11.40 6.61 -1.38
N VAL A 63 -10.57 6.29 -0.41
CA VAL A 63 -9.14 6.01 -0.63
C VAL A 63 -8.75 4.72 0.06
N PHE A 64 -8.15 3.81 -0.69
CA PHE A 64 -7.51 2.62 -0.13
C PHE A 64 -6.01 2.68 -0.41
N ASP A 65 -5.21 2.86 0.64
CA ASP A 65 -3.75 2.84 0.61
C ASP A 65 -3.24 1.46 1.01
N SER A 66 -2.64 0.75 0.07
CA SER A 66 -2.10 -0.59 0.28
C SER A 66 -0.66 -0.60 0.83
N GLY A 67 -0.11 0.56 1.17
CA GLY A 67 1.27 0.75 1.65
C GLY A 67 2.31 0.90 0.53
N ALA A 68 3.56 1.18 0.91
CA ALA A 68 4.60 1.67 0.01
C ALA A 68 5.25 0.60 -0.90
N GLN A 69 5.25 -0.67 -0.54
CA GLN A 69 6.01 -1.71 -1.25
C GLN A 69 5.14 -2.59 -2.16
N GLY A 70 5.73 -3.07 -3.26
CA GLY A 70 5.16 -4.10 -4.11
C GLY A 70 4.56 -3.59 -5.42
N GLU A 71 5.33 -3.71 -6.53
CA GLU A 71 4.90 -3.33 -7.88
C GLU A 71 3.66 -4.12 -8.36
N HIS A 72 3.48 -5.33 -7.85
CA HIS A 72 2.30 -6.16 -8.13
C HIS A 72 0.96 -5.49 -7.76
N LYS A 73 0.98 -4.46 -6.90
CA LYS A 73 -0.19 -3.66 -6.53
C LYS A 73 -0.73 -2.84 -7.70
N ILE A 74 0.15 -2.35 -8.57
CA ILE A 74 -0.22 -1.55 -9.75
C ILE A 74 -1.14 -2.34 -10.66
N GLN A 75 -0.83 -3.62 -10.92
CA GLN A 75 -1.66 -4.51 -11.73
C GLN A 75 -3.04 -4.80 -11.09
N ARG A 76 -3.22 -4.47 -9.81
CA ARG A 76 -4.47 -4.62 -9.05
C ARG A 76 -5.19 -3.29 -8.83
N GLY A 77 -4.80 -2.27 -9.60
CA GLY A 77 -5.48 -0.99 -9.62
C GLY A 77 -5.00 0.05 -8.62
N PHE A 78 -3.95 -0.23 -7.84
CA PHE A 78 -3.37 0.76 -6.94
C PHE A 78 -2.50 1.74 -7.72
N ALA A 79 -3.00 2.95 -7.90
CA ALA A 79 -2.29 4.01 -8.59
C ALA A 79 -1.11 4.53 -7.75
N PRO A 80 0.08 4.74 -8.33
CA PRO A 80 1.21 5.30 -7.61
C PRO A 80 0.96 6.78 -7.30
N VAL A 81 1.16 7.15 -6.04
CA VAL A 81 1.06 8.53 -5.55
C VAL A 81 2.36 8.98 -4.91
N TYR A 82 2.67 10.28 -4.97
CA TYR A 82 3.80 10.81 -4.23
C TYR A 82 3.47 10.90 -2.76
N THR A 83 4.40 10.41 -1.92
CA THR A 83 4.40 10.65 -0.48
C THR A 83 5.58 11.54 -0.13
N TYR A 84 5.41 12.35 0.91
CA TYR A 84 6.43 13.32 1.33
C TYR A 84 6.75 13.11 2.80
N SER A 85 8.03 13.17 3.12
CA SER A 85 8.51 13.15 4.51
C SER A 85 9.61 14.17 4.70
N ASN A 86 9.73 14.72 5.90
CA ASN A 86 10.78 15.65 6.27
C ASN A 86 11.68 14.99 7.29
N HIS A 87 12.99 15.15 7.09
CA HIS A 87 14.02 14.58 7.96
C HIS A 87 15.00 15.67 8.34
N TRP A 88 15.39 15.70 9.61
CA TRP A 88 16.46 16.55 10.10
C TRP A 88 17.68 15.70 10.42
N LEU A 89 18.86 16.15 9.96
CA LEU A 89 20.14 15.49 10.16
C LEU A 89 21.08 16.45 10.90
N ALA A 90 21.60 16.03 12.06
CA ALA A 90 22.46 16.85 12.90
C ALA A 90 23.85 17.09 12.28
N ASN A 91 24.36 16.16 11.49
CA ASN A 91 25.65 16.27 10.83
C ASN A 91 25.49 17.01 9.50
N GLU A 92 26.09 18.19 9.38
CA GLU A 92 25.97 19.07 8.20
C GLU A 92 26.56 18.47 6.92
N GLU A 93 27.72 17.79 7.02
CA GLU A 93 28.34 17.16 5.85
C GLU A 93 27.48 16.02 5.31
N PHE A 94 26.95 15.20 6.19
CA PHE A 94 26.02 14.13 5.83
C PHE A 94 24.70 14.67 5.27
N SER A 95 24.18 15.75 5.86
CA SER A 95 23.00 16.44 5.35
C SER A 95 23.20 16.96 3.93
N GLY A 96 24.35 17.57 3.66
CA GLY A 96 24.69 18.03 2.31
C GLY A 96 24.83 16.90 1.28
N ALA A 97 25.42 15.79 1.68
CA ALA A 97 25.51 14.60 0.82
C ALA A 97 24.13 14.01 0.49
N VAL A 98 23.24 13.90 1.48
CA VAL A 98 21.85 13.46 1.29
C VAL A 98 21.08 14.41 0.41
N GLU A 99 21.21 15.72 0.60
CA GLU A 99 20.55 16.73 -0.24
C GLU A 99 20.95 16.61 -1.72
N ASN A 100 22.23 16.38 -1.99
CA ASN A 100 22.71 16.17 -3.37
C ASN A 100 22.16 14.88 -3.97
N PHE A 101 22.17 13.76 -3.21
CA PHE A 101 21.57 12.50 -3.65
C PHE A 101 20.08 12.65 -3.99
N LEU A 102 19.32 13.38 -3.18
CA LEU A 102 17.88 13.59 -3.38
C LEU A 102 17.55 14.39 -4.65
N LYS A 103 18.49 15.17 -5.21
CA LYS A 103 18.28 15.86 -6.50
C LYS A 103 18.13 14.86 -7.64
N ASP A 104 18.99 13.85 -7.67
CA ASP A 104 18.95 12.80 -8.69
C ASP A 104 17.81 11.83 -8.44
N GLU A 105 17.59 11.45 -7.18
CA GLU A 105 16.49 10.54 -6.78
C GLU A 105 15.11 11.10 -7.15
N LYS A 106 14.87 12.40 -6.95
CA LYS A 106 13.61 13.05 -7.36
C LYS A 106 13.29 12.88 -8.84
N THR A 107 14.32 12.88 -9.68
CA THR A 107 14.15 12.66 -11.13
C THR A 107 13.79 11.20 -11.41
N HIS A 108 14.50 10.26 -10.80
CA HIS A 108 14.22 8.83 -10.94
C HIS A 108 12.82 8.45 -10.43
N VAL A 109 12.40 9.00 -9.29
CA VAL A 109 11.05 8.77 -8.73
C VAL A 109 9.95 9.29 -9.67
N LYS A 110 10.16 10.43 -10.33
CA LYS A 110 9.21 10.96 -11.33
C LYS A 110 9.09 10.05 -12.54
N GLU A 111 10.21 9.56 -13.05
CA GLU A 111 10.23 8.62 -14.18
C GLU A 111 9.61 7.30 -13.82
N TYR A 112 9.95 6.75 -12.65
CA TYR A 112 9.35 5.52 -12.13
C TYR A 112 7.83 5.62 -12.01
N LYS A 113 7.31 6.70 -11.40
CA LYS A 113 5.87 6.94 -11.30
C LYS A 113 5.20 6.93 -12.67
N LYS A 114 5.77 7.64 -13.64
CA LYS A 114 5.25 7.69 -15.01
C LYS A 114 5.21 6.32 -15.70
N GLN A 115 6.24 5.51 -15.49
CA GLN A 115 6.29 4.13 -16.02
C GLN A 115 5.25 3.25 -15.32
N ALA A 116 5.14 3.34 -14.00
CA ALA A 116 4.19 2.59 -13.20
C ALA A 116 2.73 2.90 -13.56
N GLU A 117 2.40 4.16 -13.83
CA GLU A 117 1.06 4.57 -14.30
C GLU A 117 0.67 3.93 -15.66
N GLN A 118 1.65 3.56 -16.48
CA GLN A 118 1.37 2.87 -17.75
C GLN A 118 0.96 1.40 -17.56
N LEU A 119 1.28 0.82 -16.42
CA LEU A 119 0.98 -0.57 -16.06
C LEU A 119 -0.37 -0.74 -15.35
N LEU A 120 -1.10 0.34 -15.10
CA LEU A 120 -2.43 0.28 -14.51
C LEU A 120 -3.40 -0.50 -15.42
N PRO A 121 -4.27 -1.34 -14.85
CA PRO A 121 -5.18 -2.20 -15.62
C PRO A 121 -6.36 -1.45 -16.24
N PHE A 122 -6.47 -0.14 -16.01
CA PHE A 122 -7.60 0.66 -16.49
C PHE A 122 -7.39 1.11 -17.94
N LYS A 123 -8.50 1.19 -18.69
CA LYS A 123 -8.49 1.78 -20.03
C LYS A 123 -8.08 3.26 -19.91
N LYS A 124 -7.16 3.69 -20.75
CA LYS A 124 -6.87 5.12 -20.93
C LYS A 124 -8.00 5.69 -21.81
N GLU A 125 -8.69 6.68 -21.29
CA GLU A 125 -9.61 7.51 -22.07
C GLU A 125 -8.83 8.36 -23.09
#